data_9ba91b8440531074bb30d1977098269a
#
_entry.id   9ba91b8440531074bb30d1977098269a
#
_cell.length_a   1.000
_cell.length_b   1.000
_cell.length_c   1.000
_cell.angle_alpha   90.00
_cell.angle_beta   90.00
_cell.angle_gamma   90.00
#
_symmetry.space_group_name_H-M   'P 1'
#
loop_
_entity.id
_entity.type
_entity.pdbx_description
1 polymer ?
#
loop_
_entity_poly.entity_id
_entity_poly.type
_entity_poly.pdbx_seq_one_letter_code
_entity_poly.pdbx_strand_id
1 'polypeptide(L)'
;MAVSRKVERELIRSEFLALVTEFLATHGEEVLRVKSNEIAIPVVGCEDNEDFLVITFKVPTGANKGTEPYDGYALAEDYIHNLAEKERKAKEKAEEKA
;
A
#
# COMPACT_ATOMS: atom_id res chain seq x y z
N MET A 1 -0.20 9.59 -31.11
CA MET A 1 -0.30 8.13 -30.94
C MET A 1 -0.64 7.80 -29.50
N ALA A 2 -1.70 7.03 -29.29
CA ALA A 2 -2.12 6.70 -27.95
C ALA A 2 -1.23 5.65 -27.30
N VAL A 3 -0.82 5.90 -26.08
CA VAL A 3 -0.05 4.94 -25.30
C VAL A 3 -1.00 3.84 -24.82
N SER A 4 -0.59 2.59 -24.87
CA SER A 4 -1.45 1.50 -24.41
C SER A 4 -1.66 1.63 -22.88
N ARG A 5 -2.78 1.13 -22.39
CA ARG A 5 -3.08 1.17 -20.95
C ARG A 5 -2.02 0.41 -20.14
N LYS A 6 -1.48 -0.65 -20.72
CA LYS A 6 -0.41 -1.41 -20.06
C LYS A 6 0.83 -0.55 -19.84
N VAL A 7 1.28 0.14 -20.89
CA VAL A 7 2.46 1.01 -20.81
C VAL A 7 2.20 2.17 -19.86
N GLU A 8 1.02 2.74 -19.93
CA GLU A 8 0.61 3.83 -19.04
C GLU A 8 0.69 3.42 -17.57
N ARG A 9 0.17 2.24 -17.24
CA ARG A 9 0.24 1.72 -15.87
C ARG A 9 1.67 1.47 -15.43
N GLU A 10 2.51 0.97 -16.32
CA GLU A 10 3.93 0.74 -16.02
C GLU A 10 4.66 2.05 -15.73
N LEU A 11 4.37 3.09 -16.50
CA LEU A 11 4.96 4.41 -16.29
C LEU A 11 4.55 4.98 -14.95
N ILE A 12 3.29 4.88 -14.60
CA ILE A 12 2.80 5.35 -13.29
C ILE A 12 3.50 4.63 -12.15
N ARG A 13 3.59 3.30 -12.23
CA ARG A 13 4.25 2.51 -11.19
C ARG A 13 5.72 2.90 -11.04
N SER A 14 6.43 3.03 -12.16
CA SER A 14 7.85 3.38 -12.15
C SER A 14 8.09 4.75 -11.55
N GLU A 15 7.26 5.70 -11.92
CA GLU A 15 7.36 7.07 -11.43
C GLU A 15 7.17 7.15 -9.93
N PHE A 16 6.11 6.53 -9.41
CA PHE A 16 5.83 6.56 -7.99
C PHE A 16 6.81 5.72 -7.18
N LEU A 17 7.27 4.61 -7.75
CA LEU A 17 8.30 3.82 -7.10
C LEU A 17 9.57 4.66 -6.93
N ALA A 18 9.96 5.40 -7.96
CA ALA A 18 11.12 6.27 -7.89
C ALA A 18 10.96 7.38 -6.86
N LEU A 19 9.78 8.00 -6.82
CA LEU A 19 9.47 9.05 -5.85
C LEU A 19 9.55 8.55 -4.41
N VAL A 20 8.94 7.41 -4.13
CA VAL A 20 8.95 6.83 -2.80
C VAL A 20 10.36 6.38 -2.41
N THR A 21 11.10 5.79 -3.33
CA THR A 21 12.48 5.37 -3.10
C THR A 21 13.34 6.57 -2.73
N GLU A 22 13.22 7.66 -3.48
CA GLU A 22 13.97 8.87 -3.23
C GLU A 22 13.61 9.49 -1.89
N PHE A 23 12.33 9.53 -1.57
CA PHE A 23 11.83 10.06 -0.30
C PHE A 23 12.44 9.29 0.88
N LEU A 24 12.37 7.97 0.82
CA LEU A 24 12.88 7.11 1.89
C LEU A 24 14.40 7.21 2.02
N ALA A 25 15.09 7.24 0.89
CA ALA A 25 16.56 7.40 0.90
C ALA A 25 16.96 8.74 1.52
N THR A 26 16.22 9.79 1.24
CA THR A 26 16.45 11.12 1.82
C THR A 26 16.28 11.10 3.33
N HIS A 27 15.42 10.21 3.84
CA HIS A 27 15.20 10.05 5.27
C HIS A 27 16.16 9.07 5.92
N GLY A 28 17.16 8.63 5.19
CA GLY A 28 18.19 7.75 5.74
C GLY A 28 17.87 6.26 5.68
N GLU A 29 16.81 5.89 4.99
CA GLU A 29 16.43 4.50 4.86
C GLU A 29 17.16 3.83 3.70
N GLU A 30 17.54 2.58 3.87
CA GLU A 30 18.09 1.79 2.78
C GLU A 30 16.93 1.19 2.00
N VAL A 31 16.91 1.40 0.68
CA VAL A 31 15.84 0.90 -0.16
C VAL A 31 16.39 -0.09 -1.17
N LEU A 32 15.86 -1.31 -1.13
CA LEU A 32 16.29 -2.37 -2.01
C LEU A 32 15.23 -2.63 -3.08
N ARG A 33 15.65 -2.64 -4.34
CA ARG A 33 14.76 -2.95 -5.43
C ARG A 33 14.68 -4.47 -5.57
N VAL A 34 13.51 -5.03 -5.31
CA VAL A 34 13.35 -6.49 -5.35
C VAL A 34 12.55 -6.99 -6.55
N LYS A 35 11.70 -6.13 -7.10
CA LYS A 35 10.96 -6.43 -8.34
C LYS A 35 10.75 -5.14 -9.10
N SER A 36 10.22 -5.25 -10.31
CA SER A 36 9.95 -4.06 -11.14
C SER A 36 8.98 -3.09 -10.48
N ASN A 37 8.13 -3.57 -9.58
CA ASN A 37 7.13 -2.77 -8.89
C ASN A 37 7.17 -2.92 -7.38
N GLU A 38 8.30 -3.37 -6.84
CA GLU A 38 8.38 -3.68 -5.42
C GLU A 38 9.72 -3.30 -4.83
N ILE A 39 9.68 -2.71 -3.64
CA ILE A 39 10.88 -2.36 -2.89
C ILE A 39 10.80 -2.98 -1.51
N ALA A 40 11.96 -3.23 -0.91
CA ALA A 40 12.06 -3.74 0.45
C ALA A 40 12.98 -2.83 1.25
N ILE A 41 12.61 -2.60 2.49
CA ILE A 41 13.35 -1.72 3.40
C ILE A 41 13.74 -2.52 4.63
N PRO A 42 15.05 -2.66 4.92
CA PRO A 42 15.46 -3.35 6.14
C PRO A 42 14.99 -2.56 7.36
N VAL A 43 14.35 -3.21 8.28
CA VAL A 43 13.86 -2.58 9.50
C VAL A 43 14.21 -3.43 10.71
N VAL A 44 14.36 -2.78 11.85
CA VAL A 44 14.64 -3.49 13.09
C VAL A 44 13.49 -3.25 14.06
N GLY A 45 12.90 -4.34 14.51
CA GLY A 45 11.80 -4.27 15.45
C GLY A 45 12.23 -3.94 16.86
N CYS A 46 11.27 -3.79 17.75
CA CYS A 46 11.54 -3.40 19.12
C CYS A 46 12.29 -4.46 19.96
N GLU A 47 12.37 -5.68 19.49
CA GLU A 47 13.13 -6.74 20.15
C GLU A 47 14.40 -7.07 19.37
N ASP A 48 14.91 -6.11 18.60
CA ASP A 48 16.10 -6.25 17.76
C ASP A 48 15.98 -7.32 16.67
N ASN A 49 14.75 -7.68 16.33
CA ASN A 49 14.51 -8.60 15.22
C ASN A 49 14.71 -7.86 13.91
N GLU A 50 15.48 -8.46 13.02
CA GLU A 50 15.69 -7.91 11.69
C GLU A 50 14.58 -8.38 10.76
N ASP A 51 13.87 -7.41 10.16
CA ASP A 51 12.78 -7.70 9.25
C ASP A 51 12.89 -6.83 8.00
N PHE A 52 11.98 -7.03 7.07
CA PHE A 52 11.90 -6.21 5.88
C PHE A 52 10.47 -5.70 5.73
N LEU A 53 10.36 -4.41 5.51
CA LEU A 53 9.07 -3.82 5.13
C LEU A 53 9.02 -3.85 3.61
N VAL A 54 7.99 -4.46 3.06
CA VAL A 54 7.85 -4.57 1.60
C VAL A 54 6.74 -3.66 1.12
N ILE A 55 7.04 -2.87 0.10
CA ILE A 55 6.05 -1.98 -0.52
C ILE A 55 5.88 -2.39 -1.98
N THR A 56 4.66 -2.72 -2.34
CA THR A 56 4.32 -3.11 -3.71
C THR A 56 3.51 -2.00 -4.39
N PHE A 57 3.92 -1.59 -5.58
CA PHE A 57 3.23 -0.58 -6.36
C PHE A 57 2.39 -1.25 -7.42
N LYS A 58 1.11 -0.97 -7.41
CA LYS A 58 0.17 -1.62 -8.30
C LYS A 58 -0.88 -0.64 -8.81
N VAL A 59 -1.04 -0.60 -10.12
CA VAL A 59 -2.14 0.14 -10.74
C VAL A 59 -3.14 -0.92 -11.17
N PRO A 60 -4.32 -0.98 -10.55
CA PRO A 60 -5.30 -2.02 -10.88
C PRO A 60 -5.72 -1.93 -12.34
N THR A 61 -5.88 -3.10 -12.95
CA THR A 61 -6.28 -3.17 -14.36
C THR A 61 -7.76 -2.90 -14.57
N GLY A 62 -8.48 -2.63 -13.50
CA GLY A 62 -9.90 -2.45 -13.55
C GLY A 62 -10.63 -3.78 -13.40
N ALA A 63 -11.85 -3.78 -13.82
CA ALA A 63 -12.70 -4.93 -13.62
C ALA A 63 -12.27 -6.13 -14.45
N ASN A 64 -12.17 -7.26 -13.83
CA ASN A 64 -11.99 -8.52 -14.53
C ASN A 64 -13.36 -9.00 -14.98
N LYS A 65 -13.43 -9.46 -16.23
CA LYS A 65 -14.65 -10.08 -16.77
C LYS A 65 -15.90 -9.21 -16.66
N GLY A 66 -15.76 -7.94 -16.99
CA GLY A 66 -16.91 -7.05 -17.06
C GLY A 66 -17.43 -6.54 -15.73
N THR A 67 -16.71 -6.77 -14.65
CA THR A 67 -17.07 -6.21 -13.36
C THR A 67 -16.70 -4.73 -13.30
N GLU A 68 -17.02 -4.09 -12.22
CA GLU A 68 -16.77 -2.66 -12.07
C GLU A 68 -15.29 -2.32 -11.95
N PRO A 69 -14.87 -1.16 -12.46
CA PRO A 69 -13.48 -0.75 -12.31
C PRO A 69 -13.13 -0.51 -10.83
N TYR A 70 -11.85 -0.56 -10.54
CA TYR A 70 -11.37 -0.31 -9.19
C TYR A 70 -11.74 1.11 -8.74
N ASP A 71 -12.45 1.22 -7.63
CA ASP A 71 -12.84 2.50 -7.05
C ASP A 71 -12.17 2.67 -5.69
N GLY A 72 -11.03 3.36 -5.70
CA GLY A 72 -10.26 3.59 -4.48
C GLY A 72 -10.99 4.46 -3.47
N TYR A 73 -11.85 5.37 -3.94
CA TYR A 73 -12.60 6.23 -3.04
C TYR A 73 -13.62 5.44 -2.23
N ALA A 74 -14.35 4.55 -2.89
CA ALA A 74 -15.32 3.70 -2.21
C ALA A 74 -14.63 2.76 -1.21
N LEU A 75 -13.53 2.17 -1.63
CA LEU A 75 -12.76 1.28 -0.75
C LEU A 75 -12.19 2.01 0.45
N ALA A 76 -11.73 3.24 0.27
CA ALA A 76 -11.20 4.04 1.36
C ALA A 76 -12.30 4.40 2.37
N GLU A 77 -13.48 4.76 1.90
CA GLU A 77 -14.62 5.05 2.78
C GLU A 77 -15.02 3.82 3.58
N ASP A 78 -15.09 2.67 2.91
CA ASP A 78 -15.43 1.40 3.57
C ASP A 78 -14.39 1.04 4.63
N TYR A 79 -13.13 1.25 4.32
CA TYR A 79 -12.05 0.97 5.26
C TYR A 79 -12.17 1.83 6.53
N ILE A 80 -12.41 3.12 6.36
CA ILE A 80 -12.55 4.05 7.49
C ILE A 80 -13.76 3.68 8.34
N HIS A 81 -14.88 3.36 7.68
CA HIS A 81 -16.09 2.94 8.36
C HIS A 81 -15.87 1.66 9.17
N ASN A 82 -15.25 0.66 8.55
CA ASN A 82 -14.98 -0.61 9.21
C ASN A 82 -14.00 -0.46 10.37
N LEU A 83 -13.02 0.43 10.22
CA LEU A 83 -12.05 0.71 11.28
C LEU A 83 -12.74 1.35 12.49
N ALA A 84 -13.63 2.31 12.25
CA ALA A 84 -14.39 2.96 13.31
C ALA A 84 -15.28 1.97 14.05
N GLU A 85 -15.94 1.05 13.33
CA GLU A 85 -16.75 0.01 13.94
C GLU A 85 -15.91 -0.95 14.77
N LYS A 86 -14.74 -1.29 14.27
CA LYS A 86 -13.83 -2.20 14.97
C LYS A 86 -13.35 -1.59 16.28
N GLU A 87 -13.04 -0.31 16.27
CA GLU A 87 -12.63 0.41 17.48
C GLU A 87 -13.76 0.50 18.48
N ARG A 88 -14.98 0.75 18.01
CA ARG A 88 -16.16 0.80 18.88
C ARG A 88 -16.41 -0.54 19.54
N LYS A 89 -16.33 -1.62 18.80
CA LYS A 89 -16.52 -2.98 19.33
C LYS A 89 -15.44 -3.34 20.34
N ALA A 90 -14.21 -2.93 20.09
CA ALA A 90 -13.11 -3.17 21.03
C ALA A 90 -13.33 -2.42 22.34
N LYS A 91 -13.83 -1.19 22.25
CA LYS A 91 -14.17 -0.38 23.43
C LYS A 91 -15.29 -1.00 24.23
N GLU A 92 -16.34 -1.46 23.56
CA GLU A 92 -17.46 -2.12 24.22
C GLU A 92 -17.02 -3.39 24.95
N LYS A 93 -16.15 -4.17 24.33
CA LYS A 93 -15.59 -5.36 24.95
C LYS A 93 -14.75 -5.03 26.18
N ALA A 94 -13.97 -3.98 26.11
CA ALA A 94 -13.14 -3.54 27.24
C ALA A 94 -14.00 -3.09 28.39
N GLU A 95 -15.09 -2.38 28.11
CA GLU A 95 -16.05 -1.93 29.13
C GLU A 95 -16.78 -3.09 29.76
N GLU A 96 -17.14 -4.10 29.00
CA GLU A 96 -17.82 -5.29 29.53
C GLU A 96 -16.93 -6.10 30.45
N LYS A 97 -15.64 -6.07 30.26
CA LYS A 97 -14.68 -6.81 31.07
C LYS A 97 -14.28 -6.06 32.35
N ALA A 98 -14.61 -4.81 32.42
CA ALA A 98 -14.23 -3.98 33.57
C ALA A 98 -15.14 -4.20 34.82
#